data_dda117286a97edc41c4242fb5cc40b6d
#
_entry.id   dda117286a97edc41c4242fb5cc40b6d
#
_cell.length_a   1.000
_cell.length_b   1.000
_cell.length_c   1.000
_cell.angle_alpha   90.00
_cell.angle_beta   90.00
_cell.angle_gamma   90.00
#
_symmetry.space_group_name_H-M   'P 1'
#
loop_
_entity.id
_entity.type
_entity.pdbx_description
1 polymer ?
#
loop_
_entity_poly.entity_id
_entity_poly.type
_entity_poly.pdbx_seq_one_letter_code
_entity_poly.pdbx_strand_id
1 'polypeptide(L)'
;MQTNNSKGKVRQLQNKLYLTAKKCGSRRFHALYDKVYRDDVLHEAWKRVKANKGSNGIDGIAIEDIEAKGVERYLTRIQSELKSGTYRPLPVRRVMIPKPDGSQRPLGIPCVKDRIVQMATKIAIEPVFEADFKDCSYGFRPKRSAKQALEVVRKACNNKGYYVVDADIEKFFDNVNQDKLMTLIELRISDRRILKLIRQWLKSGVLYGNILEISELGTSQGGLCRARHKLPYDEIDVMPRYVQYS
;
A
#
# COMPACT_ATOMS: atom_id res chain seq x y z
N MET A 1 -21.15 21.41 1.56
CA MET A 1 -21.36 20.74 2.87
C MET A 1 -21.22 19.20 2.86
N GLN A 2 -21.04 18.50 1.74
CA GLN A 2 -20.92 17.03 1.69
C GLN A 2 -19.55 16.46 2.11
N THR A 3 -18.47 17.23 2.08
CA THR A 3 -17.09 16.76 2.28
C THR A 3 -16.74 16.36 3.71
N ASN A 4 -17.39 16.95 4.73
CA ASN A 4 -17.10 16.60 6.13
C ASN A 4 -17.69 15.23 6.55
N ASN A 5 -18.75 14.79 5.89
CA ASN A 5 -19.43 13.53 6.22
C ASN A 5 -18.69 12.30 5.65
N SER A 6 -18.05 12.41 4.47
CA SER A 6 -17.35 11.28 3.83
C SER A 6 -16.10 10.86 4.61
N LYS A 7 -15.28 11.80 5.10
CA LYS A 7 -14.12 11.48 5.95
C LYS A 7 -14.51 10.78 7.25
N GLY A 8 -15.61 11.21 7.86
CA GLY A 8 -16.17 10.56 9.06
C GLY A 8 -16.60 9.12 8.79
N LYS A 9 -17.35 8.89 7.70
CA LYS A 9 -17.81 7.56 7.28
C LYS A 9 -16.65 6.60 6.97
N VAL A 10 -15.62 7.07 6.27
CA VAL A 10 -14.42 6.27 5.98
C VAL A 10 -13.69 5.91 7.28
N ARG A 11 -13.53 6.86 8.22
CA ARG A 11 -12.90 6.59 9.52
C ARG A 11 -13.69 5.58 10.35
N GLN A 12 -15.02 5.66 10.34
CA GLN A 12 -15.89 4.67 11.01
C GLN A 12 -15.72 3.27 10.40
N LEU A 13 -15.69 3.18 9.05
CA LEU A 13 -15.40 1.93 8.34
C LEU A 13 -14.05 1.34 8.77
N GLN A 14 -13.00 2.14 8.75
CA GLN A 14 -11.66 1.70 9.14
C GLN A 14 -11.60 1.24 10.60
N ASN A 15 -12.21 1.98 11.52
CA ASN A 15 -12.28 1.59 12.93
C ASN A 15 -13.04 0.27 13.11
N LYS A 16 -14.15 0.08 12.42
CA LYS A 16 -14.92 -1.17 12.48
C LYS A 16 -14.11 -2.37 11.99
N LEU A 17 -13.39 -2.21 10.88
CA LEU A 17 -12.52 -3.26 10.33
C LEU A 17 -11.36 -3.57 11.28
N TYR A 18 -10.70 -2.55 11.81
CA TYR A 18 -9.61 -2.70 12.78
C TYR A 18 -10.05 -3.45 14.04
N LEU A 19 -11.13 -3.00 14.67
CA LEU A 19 -11.65 -3.63 15.90
C LEU A 19 -12.06 -5.09 15.65
N THR A 20 -12.68 -5.35 14.49
CA THR A 20 -13.06 -6.71 14.10
C THR A 20 -11.84 -7.60 13.88
N ALA A 21 -10.78 -7.07 13.24
CA ALA A 21 -9.54 -7.79 13.03
C ALA A 21 -8.77 -8.03 14.34
N LYS A 22 -8.71 -7.01 15.22
CA LYS A 22 -8.04 -7.10 16.52
C LYS A 22 -8.72 -8.08 17.48
N LYS A 23 -10.05 -8.18 17.41
CA LYS A 23 -10.83 -9.11 18.24
C LYS A 23 -10.57 -10.57 17.88
N CYS A 24 -10.24 -10.88 16.64
CA CYS A 24 -9.99 -12.25 16.19
C CYS A 24 -8.85 -12.26 15.15
N GLY A 25 -7.64 -12.62 15.60
CA GLY A 25 -6.43 -12.66 14.79
C GLY A 25 -6.46 -13.67 13.63
N SER A 26 -7.23 -14.76 13.79
CA SER A 26 -7.41 -15.77 12.73
C SER A 26 -8.52 -15.46 11.73
N ARG A 27 -9.29 -14.37 11.94
CA ARG A 27 -10.40 -14.02 11.06
C ARG A 27 -9.93 -13.63 9.66
N ARG A 28 -10.48 -14.30 8.65
CA ARG A 28 -10.31 -13.95 7.24
C ARG A 28 -11.49 -13.08 6.75
N PHE A 29 -11.18 -12.04 6.00
CA PHE A 29 -12.17 -11.07 5.50
C PHE A 29 -12.56 -11.40 4.07
N HIS A 30 -13.83 -11.73 3.83
CA HIS A 30 -14.37 -12.15 2.52
C HIS A 30 -15.20 -11.08 1.80
N ALA A 31 -15.53 -9.96 2.45
CA ALA A 31 -16.37 -8.91 1.92
C ALA A 31 -15.71 -7.54 2.10
N LEU A 32 -14.66 -7.27 1.31
CA LEU A 32 -13.92 -6.02 1.31
C LEU A 32 -14.01 -5.27 -0.03
N TYR A 33 -14.25 -5.98 -1.12
CA TYR A 33 -14.25 -5.39 -2.45
C TYR A 33 -15.36 -4.33 -2.62
N ASP A 34 -16.54 -4.56 -2.06
CA ASP A 34 -17.65 -3.61 -2.05
C ASP A 34 -17.29 -2.30 -1.32
N LYS A 35 -16.33 -2.32 -0.40
CA LYS A 35 -15.84 -1.13 0.30
C LYS A 35 -14.94 -0.28 -0.61
N VAL A 36 -14.22 -0.91 -1.55
CA VAL A 36 -13.29 -0.21 -2.46
C VAL A 36 -14.00 0.78 -3.36
N TYR A 37 -15.17 0.39 -3.92
CA TYR A 37 -15.90 1.25 -4.83
C TYR A 37 -17.03 2.06 -4.16
N ARG A 38 -17.03 2.17 -2.83
CA ARG A 38 -17.92 3.11 -2.14
C ARG A 38 -17.56 4.54 -2.54
N ASP A 39 -18.56 5.35 -2.73
CA ASP A 39 -18.40 6.74 -3.11
C ASP A 39 -17.51 7.53 -2.13
N ASP A 40 -17.79 7.44 -0.83
CA ASP A 40 -16.99 8.09 0.21
C ASP A 40 -15.53 7.62 0.23
N VAL A 41 -15.25 6.35 -0.10
CA VAL A 41 -13.89 5.79 -0.16
C VAL A 41 -13.15 6.28 -1.40
N LEU A 42 -13.82 6.33 -2.56
CA LEU A 42 -13.22 6.84 -3.80
C LEU A 42 -12.88 8.32 -3.69
N HIS A 43 -13.75 9.14 -3.10
CA HIS A 43 -13.48 10.55 -2.84
C HIS A 43 -12.31 10.76 -1.86
N GLU A 44 -12.24 9.99 -0.79
CA GLU A 44 -11.10 10.05 0.14
C GLU A 44 -9.81 9.58 -0.56
N ALA A 45 -9.88 8.55 -1.40
CA ALA A 45 -8.74 8.07 -2.19
C ALA A 45 -8.25 9.16 -3.17
N TRP A 46 -9.17 9.80 -3.90
CA TRP A 46 -8.84 10.93 -4.77
C TRP A 46 -8.14 12.05 -4.01
N LYS A 47 -8.71 12.47 -2.87
CA LYS A 47 -8.14 13.52 -2.03
C LYS A 47 -6.69 13.21 -1.62
N ARG A 48 -6.41 11.96 -1.22
CA ARG A 48 -5.06 11.52 -0.84
C ARG A 48 -4.12 11.46 -2.03
N VAL A 49 -4.59 10.99 -3.19
CA VAL A 49 -3.79 10.94 -4.43
C VAL A 49 -3.45 12.35 -4.90
N LYS A 50 -4.41 13.27 -4.90
CA LYS A 50 -4.20 14.69 -5.24
C LYS A 50 -3.19 15.35 -4.31
N ALA A 51 -3.28 15.13 -2.99
CA ALA A 51 -2.36 15.72 -2.02
C ALA A 51 -0.90 15.30 -2.24
N ASN A 52 -0.66 14.13 -2.84
CA ASN A 52 0.69 13.64 -3.14
C ASN A 52 1.32 14.28 -4.39
N LYS A 53 0.59 15.06 -5.19
CA LYS A 53 1.08 15.81 -6.38
C LYS A 53 1.97 14.97 -7.31
N GLY A 54 1.65 13.71 -7.53
CA GLY A 54 2.49 12.80 -8.30
C GLY A 54 2.30 12.97 -9.82
N SER A 55 3.37 12.76 -10.59
CA SER A 55 3.38 12.84 -12.07
C SER A 55 2.38 11.90 -12.72
N ASN A 56 2.02 12.13 -13.97
CA ASN A 56 1.19 11.25 -14.81
C ASN A 56 1.82 9.87 -15.05
N GLY A 57 1.00 8.88 -15.33
CA GLY A 57 1.42 7.54 -15.74
C GLY A 57 1.73 7.44 -17.24
N ILE A 58 1.59 6.22 -17.78
CA ILE A 58 1.79 5.98 -19.22
C ILE A 58 0.67 6.54 -20.08
N ASP A 59 -0.50 6.77 -19.50
CA ASP A 59 -1.69 7.34 -20.16
C ASP A 59 -1.60 8.86 -20.37
N GLY A 60 -0.57 9.50 -19.84
CA GLY A 60 -0.36 10.93 -19.93
C GLY A 60 -1.34 11.79 -19.14
N ILE A 61 -2.32 11.20 -18.46
CA ILE A 61 -3.37 11.93 -17.72
C ILE A 61 -2.81 12.47 -16.42
N ALA A 62 -2.79 13.80 -16.28
CA ALA A 62 -2.39 14.49 -15.07
C ALA A 62 -3.57 14.70 -14.10
N ILE A 63 -3.26 15.08 -12.86
CA ILE A 63 -4.28 15.38 -11.85
C ILE A 63 -5.11 16.61 -12.29
N GLU A 64 -4.45 17.60 -12.86
CA GLU A 64 -5.03 18.84 -13.36
C GLU A 64 -6.02 18.60 -14.50
N ASP A 65 -5.74 17.64 -15.38
CA ASP A 65 -6.65 17.23 -16.47
C ASP A 65 -7.96 16.65 -15.94
N ILE A 66 -7.87 15.87 -14.86
CA ILE A 66 -9.04 15.27 -14.21
C ILE A 66 -9.87 16.36 -13.53
N GLU A 67 -9.23 17.34 -12.92
CA GLU A 67 -9.92 18.47 -12.28
C GLU A 67 -10.65 19.32 -13.33
N ALA A 68 -10.01 19.62 -14.44
CA ALA A 68 -10.59 20.39 -15.55
C ALA A 68 -11.78 19.66 -16.22
N LYS A 69 -11.73 18.33 -16.34
CA LYS A 69 -12.77 17.51 -16.97
C LYS A 69 -13.90 17.08 -16.01
N GLY A 70 -13.74 17.36 -14.71
CA GLY A 70 -14.72 17.04 -13.66
C GLY A 70 -14.41 15.75 -12.90
N VAL A 71 -14.02 15.91 -11.64
CA VAL A 71 -13.64 14.81 -10.73
C VAL A 71 -14.79 13.82 -10.53
N GLU A 72 -16.00 14.30 -10.33
CA GLU A 72 -17.16 13.43 -10.08
C GLU A 72 -17.42 12.45 -11.23
N ARG A 73 -17.36 12.94 -12.46
CA ARG A 73 -17.48 12.10 -13.66
C ARG A 73 -16.40 11.04 -13.73
N TYR A 74 -15.18 11.41 -13.37
CA TYR A 74 -14.03 10.50 -13.37
C TYR A 74 -14.17 9.40 -12.30
N LEU A 75 -14.57 9.75 -11.08
CA LEU A 75 -14.78 8.79 -9.99
C LEU A 75 -15.98 7.87 -10.27
N THR A 76 -17.07 8.38 -10.83
CA THR A 76 -18.23 7.57 -11.25
C THR A 76 -17.82 6.52 -12.30
N ARG A 77 -16.95 6.88 -13.24
CA ARG A 77 -16.42 5.93 -14.23
C ARG A 77 -15.61 4.83 -13.55
N ILE A 78 -14.69 5.18 -12.64
CA ILE A 78 -13.91 4.20 -11.87
C ILE A 78 -14.84 3.28 -11.07
N GLN A 79 -15.85 3.85 -10.41
CA GLN A 79 -16.84 3.09 -9.66
C GLN A 79 -17.57 2.07 -10.55
N SER A 80 -18.00 2.50 -11.74
CA SER A 80 -18.67 1.64 -12.71
C SER A 80 -17.77 0.50 -13.18
N GLU A 81 -16.52 0.79 -13.54
CA GLU A 81 -15.53 -0.21 -13.94
C GLU A 81 -15.26 -1.24 -12.83
N LEU A 82 -15.21 -0.80 -11.56
CA LEU A 82 -15.03 -1.71 -10.41
C LEU A 82 -16.29 -2.55 -10.18
N LYS A 83 -17.49 -1.97 -10.22
CA LYS A 83 -18.75 -2.69 -10.04
C LYS A 83 -18.94 -3.77 -11.09
N SER A 84 -18.68 -3.45 -12.36
CA SER A 84 -18.80 -4.40 -13.48
C SER A 84 -17.64 -5.40 -13.58
N GLY A 85 -16.54 -5.19 -12.81
CA GLY A 85 -15.35 -6.04 -12.89
C GLY A 85 -14.51 -5.86 -14.16
N THR A 86 -14.75 -4.77 -14.91
CA THR A 86 -14.02 -4.43 -16.15
C THR A 86 -12.74 -3.64 -15.91
N TYR A 87 -12.53 -3.14 -14.70
CA TYR A 87 -11.28 -2.45 -14.37
C TYR A 87 -10.05 -3.32 -14.68
N ARG A 88 -9.08 -2.72 -15.37
CA ARG A 88 -7.75 -3.30 -15.64
C ARG A 88 -6.70 -2.25 -15.35
N PRO A 89 -5.66 -2.56 -14.56
CA PRO A 89 -4.53 -1.66 -14.36
C PRO A 89 -3.69 -1.58 -15.63
N LEU A 90 -3.08 -0.42 -15.83
CA LEU A 90 -2.09 -0.20 -16.86
C LEU A 90 -0.68 -0.47 -16.31
N PRO A 91 0.31 -0.74 -17.18
CA PRO A 91 1.71 -0.83 -16.76
C PRO A 91 2.17 0.44 -16.07
N VAL A 92 3.14 0.33 -15.17
CA VAL A 92 3.72 1.50 -14.52
C VAL A 92 4.82 2.13 -15.41
N ARG A 93 4.89 3.45 -15.47
CA ARG A 93 5.95 4.17 -16.17
C ARG A 93 7.21 4.17 -15.32
N ARG A 94 8.33 3.63 -15.84
CA ARG A 94 9.63 3.67 -15.15
C ARG A 94 10.30 5.02 -15.38
N VAL A 95 10.74 5.63 -14.27
CA VAL A 95 11.58 6.83 -14.28
C VAL A 95 12.80 6.57 -13.40
N MET A 96 13.98 6.94 -13.90
CA MET A 96 15.23 6.80 -13.15
C MET A 96 15.46 8.07 -12.32
N ILE A 97 15.65 7.94 -11.03
CA ILE A 97 15.93 9.05 -10.10
C ILE A 97 17.38 8.97 -9.69
N PRO A 98 18.19 10.04 -9.89
CA PRO A 98 19.58 10.05 -9.43
C PRO A 98 19.65 10.02 -7.90
N LYS A 99 20.59 9.24 -7.39
CA LYS A 99 20.94 9.23 -5.98
C LYS A 99 22.16 10.12 -5.69
N PRO A 100 22.41 10.51 -4.43
CA PRO A 100 23.59 11.32 -4.07
C PRO A 100 24.93 10.62 -4.39
N ASP A 101 24.95 9.30 -4.43
CA ASP A 101 26.14 8.48 -4.77
C ASP A 101 26.39 8.34 -6.28
N GLY A 102 25.63 9.05 -7.14
CA GLY A 102 25.72 8.98 -8.60
C GLY A 102 24.98 7.78 -9.21
N SER A 103 24.51 6.82 -8.44
CA SER A 103 23.71 5.70 -8.94
C SER A 103 22.27 6.13 -9.23
N GLN A 104 21.53 5.31 -10.00
CA GLN A 104 20.14 5.59 -10.32
C GLN A 104 19.20 4.64 -9.58
N ARG A 105 18.08 5.19 -9.14
CA ARG A 105 17.00 4.42 -8.52
C ARG A 105 15.80 4.34 -9.46
N PRO A 106 15.34 3.15 -9.87
CA PRO A 106 14.14 3.00 -10.66
C PRO A 106 12.89 3.31 -9.81
N LEU A 107 12.02 4.17 -10.33
CA LEU A 107 10.72 4.47 -9.74
C LEU A 107 9.63 4.09 -10.74
N GLY A 108 8.64 3.30 -10.33
CA GLY A 108 7.45 3.01 -11.11
C GLY A 108 6.31 3.97 -10.79
N ILE A 109 5.82 4.69 -11.79
CA ILE A 109 4.72 5.65 -11.66
C ILE A 109 3.45 5.06 -12.27
N PRO A 110 2.46 4.63 -11.45
CA PRO A 110 1.18 4.16 -11.95
C PRO A 110 0.34 5.32 -12.48
N CYS A 111 -0.61 5.04 -13.37
CA CYS A 111 -1.62 6.01 -13.82
C CYS A 111 -2.43 6.56 -12.65
N VAL A 112 -2.97 7.77 -12.79
CA VAL A 112 -3.77 8.41 -11.73
C VAL A 112 -4.97 7.53 -11.35
N LYS A 113 -5.63 6.93 -12.34
CA LYS A 113 -6.72 5.96 -12.12
C LYS A 113 -6.30 4.82 -11.21
N ASP A 114 -5.17 4.21 -11.51
CA ASP A 114 -4.66 3.06 -10.75
C ASP A 114 -4.26 3.45 -9.33
N ARG A 115 -3.65 4.64 -9.16
CA ARG A 115 -3.35 5.19 -7.81
C ARG A 115 -4.61 5.39 -6.97
N ILE A 116 -5.72 5.85 -7.58
CA ILE A 116 -7.00 6.01 -6.87
C ILE A 116 -7.55 4.65 -6.44
N VAL A 117 -7.58 3.66 -7.34
CA VAL A 117 -8.08 2.32 -7.02
C VAL A 117 -7.18 1.62 -5.98
N GLN A 118 -5.87 1.76 -6.10
CA GLN A 118 -4.91 1.28 -5.11
C GLN A 118 -5.12 1.95 -3.75
N MET A 119 -5.30 3.26 -3.72
CA MET A 119 -5.55 4.00 -2.47
C MET A 119 -6.88 3.60 -1.84
N ALA A 120 -7.94 3.44 -2.62
CA ALA A 120 -9.24 2.96 -2.15
C ALA A 120 -9.14 1.54 -1.57
N THR A 121 -8.41 0.65 -2.24
CA THR A 121 -8.13 -0.70 -1.74
C THR A 121 -7.31 -0.64 -0.45
N LYS A 122 -6.29 0.21 -0.38
CA LYS A 122 -5.51 0.42 0.85
C LYS A 122 -6.41 0.87 2.01
N ILE A 123 -7.31 1.82 1.79
CA ILE A 123 -8.24 2.30 2.82
C ILE A 123 -9.07 1.13 3.38
N ALA A 124 -9.48 0.19 2.53
CA ALA A 124 -10.28 -0.96 2.95
C ALA A 124 -9.47 -2.07 3.66
N ILE A 125 -8.23 -2.37 3.20
CA ILE A 125 -7.47 -3.51 3.73
C ILE A 125 -6.48 -3.13 4.84
N GLU A 126 -5.96 -1.89 4.86
CA GLU A 126 -4.97 -1.44 5.84
C GLU A 126 -5.39 -1.68 7.30
N PRO A 127 -6.64 -1.41 7.72
CA PRO A 127 -7.05 -1.66 9.10
C PRO A 127 -6.96 -3.11 9.54
N VAL A 128 -7.13 -4.06 8.60
CA VAL A 128 -7.06 -5.50 8.88
C VAL A 128 -5.64 -5.88 9.24
N PHE A 129 -4.66 -5.45 8.43
CA PHE A 129 -3.25 -5.72 8.70
C PHE A 129 -2.69 -4.89 9.86
N GLU A 130 -3.18 -3.65 10.04
CA GLU A 130 -2.76 -2.79 11.15
C GLU A 130 -3.05 -3.42 12.51
N ALA A 131 -4.09 -4.26 12.60
CA ALA A 131 -4.45 -4.98 13.82
C ALA A 131 -3.40 -6.03 14.25
N ASP A 132 -2.61 -6.53 13.31
CA ASP A 132 -1.63 -7.61 13.53
C ASP A 132 -0.22 -7.08 13.81
N PHE A 133 0.03 -5.78 13.56
CA PHE A 133 1.35 -5.20 13.78
C PHE A 133 1.76 -5.17 15.25
N LYS A 134 3.00 -5.54 15.50
CA LYS A 134 3.65 -5.41 16.81
C LYS A 134 3.95 -3.95 17.17
N ASP A 135 4.07 -3.67 18.45
CA ASP A 135 4.32 -2.31 18.95
C ASP A 135 5.71 -1.77 18.56
N CYS A 136 6.67 -2.63 18.31
CA CYS A 136 8.02 -2.27 17.84
C CYS A 136 8.06 -1.84 16.37
N SER A 137 7.01 -2.05 15.58
CA SER A 137 6.95 -1.63 14.17
C SER A 137 6.47 -0.19 14.05
N TYR A 138 7.25 0.68 13.40
CA TYR A 138 6.97 2.12 13.25
C TYR A 138 6.81 2.58 11.80
N GLY A 139 7.44 1.89 10.85
CA GLY A 139 7.50 2.32 9.46
C GLY A 139 6.14 2.36 8.77
N PHE A 140 5.81 3.49 8.13
CA PHE A 140 4.61 3.69 7.29
C PHE A 140 3.26 3.34 7.94
N ARG A 141 3.18 3.29 9.25
CA ARG A 141 1.95 2.99 10.00
C ARG A 141 1.18 4.26 10.39
N PRO A 142 -0.18 4.22 10.43
CA PRO A 142 -0.98 5.30 10.97
C PRO A 142 -0.59 5.62 12.42
N LYS A 143 -0.46 6.91 12.75
CA LYS A 143 -0.14 7.39 14.10
C LYS A 143 1.23 6.93 14.65
N ARG A 144 2.10 6.38 13.83
CA ARG A 144 3.50 6.05 14.16
C ARG A 144 4.44 6.99 13.42
N SER A 145 5.60 7.27 14.00
CA SER A 145 6.60 8.16 13.41
C SER A 145 8.03 7.70 13.71
N ALA A 146 8.98 8.16 12.89
CA ALA A 146 10.40 7.95 13.13
C ALA A 146 10.85 8.51 14.49
N LYS A 147 10.29 9.65 14.92
CA LYS A 147 10.60 10.23 16.24
C LYS A 147 10.24 9.29 17.39
N GLN A 148 9.10 8.59 17.30
CA GLN A 148 8.71 7.59 18.31
C GLN A 148 9.65 6.39 18.30
N ALA A 149 10.09 5.92 17.12
CA ALA A 149 11.08 4.84 17.02
C ALA A 149 12.41 5.23 17.67
N LEU A 150 12.94 6.43 17.33
CA LEU A 150 14.17 6.96 17.93
C LEU A 150 14.05 7.10 19.45
N GLU A 151 12.89 7.50 19.96
CA GLU A 151 12.69 7.63 21.41
C GLU A 151 12.77 6.28 22.13
N VAL A 152 12.28 5.20 21.48
CA VAL A 152 12.42 3.84 22.04
C VAL A 152 13.88 3.41 22.07
N VAL A 153 14.63 3.64 20.97
CA VAL A 153 16.08 3.36 20.91
C VAL A 153 16.81 4.16 22.00
N ARG A 154 16.55 5.46 22.12
CA ARG A 154 17.15 6.31 23.16
C ARG A 154 16.92 5.77 24.58
N LYS A 155 15.69 5.33 24.87
CA LYS A 155 15.37 4.73 26.18
C LYS A 155 16.12 3.42 26.40
N ALA A 156 16.21 2.57 25.39
CA ALA A 156 16.95 1.31 25.48
C ALA A 156 18.45 1.55 25.76
N CYS A 157 19.07 2.51 25.05
CA CYS A 157 20.47 2.88 25.29
C CYS A 157 20.70 3.43 26.71
N ASN A 158 19.78 4.26 27.22
CA ASN A 158 19.89 4.78 28.59
C ASN A 158 19.75 3.68 29.67
N ASN A 159 19.08 2.57 29.33
CA ASN A 159 18.90 1.40 30.19
C ASN A 159 19.98 0.31 29.99
N LYS A 160 21.23 0.71 29.69
CA LYS A 160 22.40 -0.17 29.52
C LYS A 160 22.36 -1.06 28.26
N GLY A 161 21.66 -0.67 27.20
CA GLY A 161 21.77 -1.28 25.89
C GLY A 161 23.08 -0.83 25.19
N TYR A 162 24.15 -1.62 25.26
CA TYR A 162 25.46 -1.26 24.72
C TYR A 162 25.71 -1.78 23.29
N TYR A 163 24.93 -2.70 22.82
CA TYR A 163 25.08 -3.30 21.51
C TYR A 163 23.91 -2.96 20.61
N VAL A 164 24.21 -2.57 19.38
CA VAL A 164 23.22 -2.28 18.34
C VAL A 164 23.48 -3.21 17.15
N VAL A 165 22.46 -3.94 16.73
CA VAL A 165 22.49 -4.70 15.48
C VAL A 165 21.64 -3.93 14.48
N ASP A 166 22.28 -3.42 13.42
CA ASP A 166 21.60 -2.80 12.28
C ASP A 166 21.53 -3.80 11.13
N ALA A 167 20.34 -4.07 10.62
CA ALA A 167 20.13 -5.01 9.53
C ALA A 167 19.14 -4.44 8.52
N ASP A 168 19.48 -4.53 7.24
CA ASP A 168 18.63 -4.14 6.12
C ASP A 168 18.55 -5.26 5.06
N ILE A 169 17.42 -5.35 4.37
CA ILE A 169 17.23 -6.34 3.33
C ILE A 169 17.57 -5.72 1.96
N GLU A 170 18.66 -6.22 1.37
CA GLU A 170 19.11 -5.73 0.07
C GLU A 170 18.02 -5.92 -1.01
N LYS A 171 17.74 -4.84 -1.73
CA LYS A 171 16.77 -4.83 -2.85
C LYS A 171 15.44 -5.51 -2.52
N PHE A 172 14.94 -5.30 -1.31
CA PHE A 172 13.73 -5.97 -0.80
C PHE A 172 12.58 -5.97 -1.82
N PHE A 173 12.27 -4.82 -2.42
CA PHE A 173 11.15 -4.71 -3.36
C PHE A 173 11.37 -5.46 -4.66
N ASP A 174 12.61 -5.57 -5.11
CA ASP A 174 12.96 -6.22 -6.35
C ASP A 174 12.97 -7.76 -6.18
N ASN A 175 13.17 -8.23 -4.94
CA ASN A 175 13.30 -9.65 -4.59
C ASN A 175 12.02 -10.26 -3.98
N VAL A 176 10.93 -9.50 -3.82
CA VAL A 176 9.69 -10.05 -3.26
C VAL A 176 9.13 -11.15 -4.17
N ASN A 177 9.01 -12.36 -3.64
CA ASN A 177 8.31 -13.43 -4.31
C ASN A 177 6.79 -13.14 -4.28
N GLN A 178 6.18 -12.97 -5.46
CA GLN A 178 4.78 -12.57 -5.59
C GLN A 178 3.80 -13.62 -5.05
N ASP A 179 4.10 -14.91 -5.20
CA ASP A 179 3.23 -15.99 -4.73
C ASP A 179 3.27 -16.11 -3.21
N LYS A 180 4.46 -16.04 -2.60
CA LYS A 180 4.59 -15.98 -1.13
C LYS A 180 3.86 -14.76 -0.56
N LEU A 181 3.99 -13.61 -1.20
CA LEU A 181 3.25 -12.41 -0.80
C LEU A 181 1.74 -12.63 -0.87
N MET A 182 1.23 -13.26 -1.94
CA MET A 182 -0.19 -13.55 -2.04
C MET A 182 -0.65 -14.52 -0.96
N THR A 183 0.13 -15.55 -0.65
CA THR A 183 -0.15 -16.49 0.46
C THR A 183 -0.28 -15.75 1.79
N LEU A 184 0.65 -14.82 2.11
CA LEU A 184 0.57 -14.01 3.33
C LEU A 184 -0.67 -13.10 3.36
N ILE A 185 -1.04 -12.51 2.24
CA ILE A 185 -2.27 -11.70 2.15
C ILE A 185 -3.51 -12.58 2.38
N GLU A 186 -3.51 -13.80 1.86
CA GLU A 186 -4.61 -14.75 1.97
C GLU A 186 -4.83 -15.25 3.42
N LEU A 187 -3.85 -15.14 4.30
CA LEU A 187 -4.03 -15.42 5.73
C LEU A 187 -5.13 -14.53 6.36
N ARG A 188 -5.27 -13.29 5.90
CA ARG A 188 -6.23 -12.32 6.44
C ARG A 188 -7.35 -11.96 5.48
N ILE A 189 -7.15 -12.10 4.17
CA ILE A 189 -8.11 -11.69 3.13
C ILE A 189 -8.49 -12.90 2.30
N SER A 190 -9.78 -13.25 2.28
CA SER A 190 -10.35 -14.29 1.43
C SER A 190 -11.30 -13.74 0.34
N ASP A 191 -11.43 -12.43 0.22
CA ASP A 191 -12.16 -11.79 -0.87
C ASP A 191 -11.42 -11.96 -2.21
N ARG A 192 -11.93 -12.88 -3.05
CA ARG A 192 -11.30 -13.23 -4.34
C ARG A 192 -11.14 -12.03 -5.27
N ARG A 193 -12.03 -11.02 -5.18
CA ARG A 193 -11.98 -9.81 -6.02
C ARG A 193 -10.84 -8.90 -5.57
N ILE A 194 -10.60 -8.76 -4.27
CA ILE A 194 -9.43 -8.05 -3.73
C ILE A 194 -8.15 -8.75 -4.14
N LEU A 195 -8.07 -10.07 -3.96
CA LEU A 195 -6.90 -10.86 -4.35
C LEU A 195 -6.61 -10.75 -5.85
N LYS A 196 -7.66 -10.76 -6.69
CA LYS A 196 -7.53 -10.54 -8.13
C LYS A 196 -6.96 -9.15 -8.45
N LEU A 197 -7.44 -8.08 -7.81
CA LEU A 197 -6.90 -6.73 -7.99
C LEU A 197 -5.40 -6.68 -7.66
N ILE A 198 -5.00 -7.25 -6.54
CA ILE A 198 -3.61 -7.25 -6.12
C ILE A 198 -2.74 -8.01 -7.13
N ARG A 199 -3.17 -9.19 -7.57
CA ARG A 199 -2.47 -9.96 -8.61
C ARG A 199 -2.36 -9.19 -9.93
N GLN A 200 -3.42 -8.47 -10.34
CA GLN A 200 -3.38 -7.65 -11.54
C GLN A 200 -2.35 -6.53 -11.46
N TRP A 201 -2.21 -5.86 -10.32
CA TRP A 201 -1.17 -4.83 -10.13
C TRP A 201 0.23 -5.44 -10.10
N LEU A 202 0.41 -6.62 -9.53
CA LEU A 202 1.68 -7.34 -9.54
C LEU A 202 2.14 -7.68 -10.95
N LYS A 203 1.18 -8.07 -11.80
CA LYS A 203 1.42 -8.52 -13.18
C LYS A 203 1.21 -7.42 -14.22
N SER A 204 0.93 -6.16 -13.83
CA SER A 204 0.68 -5.08 -14.78
C SER A 204 1.90 -4.69 -15.62
N GLY A 205 3.09 -5.07 -15.19
CA GLY A 205 4.34 -4.78 -15.87
C GLY A 205 4.84 -3.35 -15.65
N VAL A 206 6.02 -3.10 -16.20
CA VAL A 206 6.74 -1.83 -16.13
C VAL A 206 7.11 -1.42 -17.55
N LEU A 207 6.72 -0.23 -17.95
CA LEU A 207 7.09 0.35 -19.25
C LEU A 207 8.31 1.27 -19.07
N TYR A 208 9.40 0.94 -19.77
CA TYR A 208 10.60 1.76 -19.85
C TYR A 208 10.90 2.08 -21.32
N GLY A 209 10.74 3.35 -21.70
CA GLY A 209 10.69 3.72 -23.11
C GLY A 209 9.54 3.00 -23.83
N ASN A 210 9.86 2.18 -24.83
CA ASN A 210 8.90 1.36 -25.57
C ASN A 210 8.94 -0.13 -25.17
N ILE A 211 9.70 -0.49 -24.13
CA ILE A 211 9.88 -1.88 -23.70
C ILE A 211 8.96 -2.15 -22.51
N LEU A 212 8.06 -3.13 -22.65
CA LEU A 212 7.23 -3.62 -21.54
C LEU A 212 7.94 -4.80 -20.87
N GLU A 213 8.34 -4.61 -19.64
CA GLU A 213 8.92 -5.66 -18.80
C GLU A 213 7.83 -6.21 -17.85
N ILE A 214 7.60 -7.51 -17.90
CA ILE A 214 6.76 -8.23 -16.95
C ILE A 214 7.68 -9.08 -16.08
N SER A 215 7.66 -8.84 -14.77
CA SER A 215 8.48 -9.58 -13.81
C SER A 215 7.61 -10.49 -12.96
N GLU A 216 8.07 -11.72 -12.70
CA GLU A 216 7.47 -12.61 -11.72
C GLU A 216 7.96 -12.35 -10.30
N LEU A 217 9.07 -11.64 -10.17
CA LEU A 217 9.65 -11.19 -8.90
C LEU A 217 9.49 -9.68 -8.75
N GLY A 218 9.46 -9.28 -7.52
CA GLY A 218 9.47 -7.87 -7.15
C GLY A 218 8.12 -7.18 -7.27
N THR A 219 8.15 -5.93 -6.88
CA THR A 219 6.98 -5.04 -6.88
C THR A 219 7.45 -3.66 -7.30
N SER A 220 6.69 -2.96 -8.16
CA SER A 220 7.03 -1.62 -8.57
C SER A 220 7.17 -0.68 -7.37
N GLN A 221 8.33 -0.03 -7.23
CA GLN A 221 8.54 0.99 -6.22
C GLN A 221 7.66 2.20 -6.55
N GLY A 222 6.71 2.54 -5.67
CA GLY A 222 5.86 3.72 -5.81
C GLY A 222 4.35 3.48 -5.75
N GLY A 223 3.88 2.25 -5.93
CA GLY A 223 2.46 1.89 -5.82
C GLY A 223 2.00 1.53 -4.40
N LEU A 224 0.93 0.76 -4.30
CA LEU A 224 0.37 0.22 -3.04
C LEU A 224 1.40 -0.58 -2.22
N CYS A 225 2.52 -0.96 -2.81
CA CYS A 225 3.61 -1.69 -2.18
C CYS A 225 4.18 -1.01 -0.93
N ARG A 226 4.07 0.31 -0.79
CA ARG A 226 4.37 0.98 0.50
C ARG A 226 3.45 0.52 1.64
N ALA A 227 2.26 0.01 1.33
CA ALA A 227 1.40 -0.62 2.34
C ALA A 227 1.88 -2.02 2.75
N ARG A 228 2.77 -2.64 1.97
CA ARG A 228 3.29 -4.00 2.18
C ARG A 228 4.44 -4.11 3.16
N HIS A 229 5.14 -3.02 3.46
CA HIS A 229 5.99 -2.98 4.67
C HIS A 229 5.20 -3.26 5.95
N LYS A 230 3.89 -3.48 5.81
CA LYS A 230 2.96 -3.69 6.89
C LYS A 230 2.51 -5.13 7.07
N LEU A 231 3.08 -6.09 6.35
CA LEU A 231 2.87 -7.49 6.70
C LEU A 231 3.74 -7.83 7.93
N PRO A 232 3.20 -8.55 8.93
CA PRO A 232 3.99 -8.94 10.08
C PRO A 232 5.18 -9.78 9.60
N TYR A 233 6.39 -9.29 9.86
CA TYR A 233 7.66 -9.93 9.48
C TYR A 233 7.93 -11.24 10.22
N ASP A 234 7.08 -11.59 11.18
CA ASP A 234 7.28 -12.78 12.03
C ASP A 234 7.11 -14.12 11.30
N GLU A 235 6.54 -14.10 10.10
CA GLU A 235 6.35 -15.31 9.28
C GLU A 235 7.32 -15.39 8.08
N ILE A 236 8.13 -14.38 7.84
CA ILE A 236 9.29 -14.51 6.98
C ILE A 236 10.39 -15.05 7.90
N ASP A 237 10.75 -16.30 7.72
CA ASP A 237 11.83 -17.05 8.41
C ASP A 237 13.23 -16.42 8.18
N VAL A 238 13.38 -15.10 8.35
CA VAL A 238 14.59 -14.31 8.17
C VAL A 238 14.76 -13.30 9.30
N MET A 239 14.38 -13.67 10.52
CA MET A 239 14.99 -13.03 11.69
C MET A 239 15.54 -14.12 12.58
N PRO A 240 16.86 -14.11 12.88
CA PRO A 240 17.39 -14.95 13.91
C PRO A 240 16.71 -14.61 15.23
N ARG A 241 16.29 -15.64 15.96
CA ARG A 241 15.77 -15.60 17.33
C ARG A 241 16.82 -15.08 18.31
N TYR A 242 17.29 -13.86 18.14
CA TYR A 242 18.28 -13.26 19.03
C TYR A 242 17.81 -11.90 19.51
N VAL A 243 16.77 -11.89 20.33
CA VAL A 243 16.65 -10.95 21.44
C VAL A 243 16.05 -11.77 22.61
N GLN A 244 16.81 -12.66 23.17
CA GLN A 244 16.59 -13.08 24.55
C GLN A 244 17.33 -12.10 25.45
N TYR A 245 16.59 -11.32 26.18
CA TYR A 245 17.13 -10.55 27.31
C TYR A 245 17.47 -11.54 28.43
N SER A 246 18.73 -11.67 28.75
CA SER A 246 19.18 -12.07 30.08
C SER A 246 19.39 -10.83 30.93
#